data_7f9798c54411229eefaaad93d4bfe089
#
_entry.id   7f9798c54411229eefaaad93d4bfe089
#
_cell.length_a   1.000
_cell.length_b   1.000
_cell.length_c   1.000
_cell.angle_alpha   90.00
_cell.angle_beta   90.00
_cell.angle_gamma   90.00
#
_symmetry.space_group_name_H-M   'P 1'
#
loop_
_entity.id
_entity.type
_entity.pdbx_description
1 polymer ?
#
loop_
_entity_poly.entity_id
_entity_poly.type
_entity_poly.pdbx_seq_one_letter_code
_entity_poly.pdbx_strand_id
1 'polypeptide(L)'
;MLLRRPLSRRRTYTAFLGLVLIAVIFIISDTRFVRTTPPFLSSPYAGEQTPDTEIKRFSNTVFDQNGQLKYTLNSPHLFHYPLNDETLLSAPEIKLYENNNSQWKVMAKRGSIASGDEITLSGDVNITGNTSTDNEPVMVKTKALMLYTNDKRAESKERVIIYSKQGQLSGTGLKADMISSTMSLLSQVEGSHTQRNDQP
;
A
#
# COMPACT_ATOMS: atom_id res chain seq x y z
N MET A 1 -41.93 -16.20 -60.97
CA MET A 1 -40.63 -16.52 -61.58
C MET A 1 -39.54 -15.82 -60.82
N LEU A 2 -39.00 -16.47 -59.78
CA LEU A 2 -38.03 -15.88 -58.84
C LEU A 2 -36.66 -16.54 -59.05
N LEU A 3 -35.77 -15.81 -59.69
CA LEU A 3 -34.36 -16.21 -59.90
C LEU A 3 -33.57 -16.18 -58.58
N ARG A 4 -33.24 -17.36 -58.07
CA ARG A 4 -32.23 -17.48 -56.98
C ARG A 4 -30.85 -17.38 -57.62
N ARG A 5 -30.09 -16.31 -57.23
CA ARG A 5 -28.67 -16.16 -57.53
C ARG A 5 -27.86 -17.11 -56.67
N PRO A 6 -26.93 -17.92 -57.14
CA PRO A 6 -26.06 -18.74 -56.36
C PRO A 6 -24.98 -17.84 -55.72
N LEU A 7 -24.87 -17.87 -54.39
CA LEU A 7 -23.80 -17.22 -53.63
C LEU A 7 -22.47 -17.87 -54.02
N SER A 8 -21.53 -17.07 -54.56
CA SER A 8 -20.25 -17.52 -55.08
C SER A 8 -19.40 -18.16 -53.98
N ARG A 9 -19.04 -19.43 -54.15
CA ARG A 9 -18.17 -20.24 -53.27
C ARG A 9 -16.85 -19.55 -52.92
N ARG A 10 -16.39 -18.58 -53.69
CA ARG A 10 -15.14 -17.81 -53.42
C ARG A 10 -15.21 -16.92 -52.17
N ARG A 11 -16.37 -16.36 -51.81
CA ARG A 11 -16.52 -15.49 -50.61
C ARG A 11 -16.51 -16.28 -49.32
N THR A 12 -16.89 -17.54 -49.32
CA THR A 12 -16.86 -18.39 -48.11
C THR A 12 -15.43 -18.84 -47.78
N TYR A 13 -14.59 -19.11 -48.78
CA TYR A 13 -13.19 -19.49 -48.55
C TYR A 13 -12.34 -18.32 -48.00
N THR A 14 -12.58 -17.09 -48.47
CA THR A 14 -11.84 -15.92 -47.94
C THR A 14 -12.22 -15.61 -46.50
N ALA A 15 -13.51 -15.78 -46.13
CA ALA A 15 -13.94 -15.61 -44.75
C ALA A 15 -13.36 -16.71 -43.81
N PHE A 16 -13.33 -17.96 -44.31
CA PHE A 16 -12.76 -19.08 -43.56
C PHE A 16 -11.23 -18.95 -43.40
N LEU A 17 -10.52 -18.51 -44.43
CA LEU A 17 -9.08 -18.26 -44.38
C LEU A 17 -8.73 -17.12 -43.41
N GLY A 18 -9.55 -16.06 -43.34
CA GLY A 18 -9.39 -14.96 -42.39
C GLY A 18 -9.57 -15.41 -40.92
N LEU A 19 -10.56 -16.28 -40.67
CA LEU A 19 -10.85 -16.79 -39.34
C LEU A 19 -9.77 -17.76 -38.85
N VAL A 20 -9.20 -18.58 -39.73
CA VAL A 20 -8.04 -19.45 -39.44
C VAL A 20 -6.80 -18.63 -39.16
N LEU A 21 -6.57 -17.54 -39.90
CA LEU A 21 -5.41 -16.65 -39.66
C LEU A 21 -5.51 -15.93 -38.31
N ILE A 22 -6.69 -15.47 -37.91
CA ILE A 22 -6.95 -14.89 -36.60
C ILE A 22 -6.73 -15.92 -35.47
N ALA A 23 -7.20 -17.16 -35.66
CA ALA A 23 -6.99 -18.24 -34.69
C ALA A 23 -5.51 -18.61 -34.54
N VAL A 24 -4.73 -18.61 -35.63
CA VAL A 24 -3.27 -18.84 -35.58
C VAL A 24 -2.54 -17.70 -34.89
N ILE A 25 -2.95 -16.43 -35.11
CA ILE A 25 -2.38 -15.28 -34.39
C ILE A 25 -2.70 -15.39 -32.90
N PHE A 26 -3.92 -15.81 -32.53
CA PHE A 26 -4.28 -15.99 -31.09
C PHE A 26 -3.46 -17.12 -30.44
N ILE A 27 -3.21 -18.23 -31.15
CA ILE A 27 -2.39 -19.34 -30.65
C ILE A 27 -0.90 -18.92 -30.52
N ILE A 28 -0.39 -18.07 -31.44
CA ILE A 28 0.98 -17.57 -31.38
C ILE A 28 1.13 -16.49 -30.29
N SER A 29 0.08 -15.74 -29.99
CA SER A 29 0.08 -14.74 -28.88
C SER A 29 0.10 -15.40 -27.50
N ASP A 30 -0.33 -16.67 -27.40
CA ASP A 30 -0.29 -17.45 -26.17
C ASP A 30 1.06 -18.19 -25.98
N THR A 31 2.04 -17.89 -26.85
CA THR A 31 3.40 -18.42 -26.68
C THR A 31 4.10 -17.70 -25.55
N ARG A 32 3.88 -18.22 -24.30
CA ARG A 32 4.94 -18.40 -23.32
C ARG A 32 5.89 -17.21 -23.19
N PHE A 33 5.48 -16.27 -22.39
CA PHE A 33 6.48 -15.61 -21.55
C PHE A 33 7.26 -16.73 -20.86
N VAL A 34 8.43 -17.06 -21.38
CA VAL A 34 9.41 -17.85 -20.65
C VAL A 34 9.76 -17.02 -19.43
N ARG A 35 9.13 -17.37 -18.31
CA ARG A 35 9.52 -16.84 -17.01
C ARG A 35 10.94 -17.32 -16.76
N THR A 36 11.93 -16.51 -17.09
CA THR A 36 13.25 -16.63 -16.51
C THR A 36 13.05 -16.29 -15.04
N THR A 37 12.87 -17.31 -14.22
CA THR A 37 12.97 -17.19 -12.77
C THR A 37 14.33 -16.58 -12.46
N PRO A 38 14.40 -15.35 -11.90
CA PRO A 38 15.68 -14.84 -11.43
C PRO A 38 16.21 -15.76 -10.31
N PRO A 39 17.53 -15.89 -10.15
CA PRO A 39 18.09 -16.69 -9.08
C PRO A 39 17.54 -16.18 -7.73
N PHE A 40 17.00 -17.12 -6.98
CA PHE A 40 16.34 -16.93 -5.71
C PHE A 40 17.14 -16.03 -4.75
N LEU A 41 16.75 -14.78 -4.63
CA LEU A 41 17.01 -14.03 -3.42
C LEU A 41 15.93 -14.49 -2.43
N SER A 42 16.33 -15.30 -1.47
CA SER A 42 15.44 -15.74 -0.39
C SER A 42 14.84 -14.50 0.28
N SER A 43 13.56 -14.27 0.03
CA SER A 43 12.83 -13.22 0.73
C SER A 43 12.85 -13.56 2.23
N PRO A 44 13.32 -12.68 3.11
CA PRO A 44 13.33 -12.94 4.56
C PRO A 44 11.91 -13.00 5.16
N TYR A 45 10.88 -12.85 4.31
CA TYR A 45 9.47 -12.76 4.72
C TYR A 45 8.62 -13.96 4.32
N ALA A 46 9.09 -14.78 3.40
CA ALA A 46 8.33 -15.90 2.92
C ALA A 46 8.80 -17.17 3.63
N GLY A 47 7.89 -17.89 4.26
CA GLY A 47 8.03 -19.31 4.39
C GLY A 47 8.29 -19.93 3.00
N GLU A 48 8.12 -21.19 2.78
CA GLU A 48 8.47 -21.95 1.55
C GLU A 48 7.81 -21.47 0.22
N GLN A 49 7.20 -20.26 0.19
CA GLN A 49 6.49 -19.72 -0.97
C GLN A 49 7.39 -18.82 -1.82
N THR A 50 7.36 -19.05 -3.15
CA THR A 50 8.08 -18.23 -4.12
C THR A 50 7.19 -17.08 -4.60
N PRO A 51 7.65 -15.81 -4.54
CA PRO A 51 6.92 -14.71 -5.14
C PRO A 51 6.88 -14.87 -6.67
N ASP A 52 5.76 -14.52 -7.29
CA ASP A 52 5.63 -14.46 -8.74
C ASP A 52 6.07 -13.11 -9.32
N THR A 53 6.08 -12.08 -8.47
CA THR A 53 6.45 -10.71 -8.86
C THR A 53 7.40 -10.10 -7.84
N GLU A 54 8.50 -9.49 -8.32
CA GLU A 54 9.38 -8.63 -7.55
C GLU A 54 9.50 -7.28 -8.25
N ILE A 55 9.25 -6.19 -7.50
CA ILE A 55 9.45 -4.81 -7.97
C ILE A 55 10.50 -4.15 -7.08
N LYS A 56 11.59 -3.65 -7.68
CA LYS A 56 12.62 -2.87 -6.99
C LYS A 56 12.35 -1.38 -7.12
N ARG A 57 12.57 -0.64 -6.04
CA ARG A 57 12.32 0.80 -5.97
C ARG A 57 10.86 1.13 -6.33
N PHE A 58 9.94 0.42 -5.69
CA PHE A 58 8.52 0.64 -5.87
C PHE A 58 8.12 2.04 -5.38
N SER A 59 7.37 2.75 -6.19
CA SER A 59 6.77 4.04 -5.85
C SER A 59 5.36 4.10 -6.42
N ASN A 60 4.40 4.39 -5.57
CA ASN A 60 3.00 4.55 -5.95
C ASN A 60 2.48 5.90 -5.43
N THR A 61 1.74 6.61 -6.28
CA THR A 61 1.10 7.88 -5.96
C THR A 61 -0.39 7.75 -6.23
N VAL A 62 -1.20 7.98 -5.20
CA VAL A 62 -2.64 7.83 -5.26
C VAL A 62 -3.33 9.18 -5.10
N PHE A 63 -4.28 9.46 -5.97
CA PHE A 63 -5.10 10.67 -5.97
C PHE A 63 -6.53 10.33 -5.56
N ASP A 64 -7.24 11.30 -5.00
CA ASP A 64 -8.66 11.19 -4.71
C ASP A 64 -9.52 11.45 -5.97
N GLN A 65 -10.84 11.38 -5.82
CA GLN A 65 -11.80 11.60 -6.92
C GLN A 65 -11.77 13.03 -7.49
N ASN A 66 -11.21 13.98 -6.74
CA ASN A 66 -11.05 15.38 -7.15
C ASN A 66 -9.67 15.65 -7.78
N GLY A 67 -8.84 14.62 -7.95
CA GLY A 67 -7.48 14.73 -8.44
C GLY A 67 -6.48 15.31 -7.42
N GLN A 68 -6.84 15.37 -6.15
CA GLN A 68 -5.93 15.79 -5.08
C GLN A 68 -5.08 14.60 -4.61
N LEU A 69 -3.83 14.88 -4.29
CA LEU A 69 -2.90 13.87 -3.79
C LEU A 69 -3.39 13.33 -2.44
N LYS A 70 -3.66 12.01 -2.40
CA LYS A 70 -4.17 11.32 -1.23
C LYS A 70 -3.05 10.73 -0.39
N TYR A 71 -2.21 9.91 -1.00
CA TYR A 71 -1.00 9.37 -0.36
C TYR A 71 0.05 8.95 -1.39
N THR A 72 1.30 8.84 -0.92
CA THR A 72 2.38 8.17 -1.64
C THR A 72 2.87 6.99 -0.82
N LEU A 73 3.23 5.89 -1.50
CA LEU A 73 3.81 4.71 -0.90
C LEU A 73 5.11 4.37 -1.64
N ASN A 74 6.21 4.37 -0.93
CA ASN A 74 7.51 4.00 -1.45
C ASN A 74 8.06 2.78 -0.69
N SER A 75 8.72 1.87 -1.41
CA SER A 75 9.39 0.71 -0.82
C SER A 75 10.61 0.31 -1.66
N PRO A 76 11.76 -0.02 -1.07
CA PRO A 76 12.91 -0.56 -1.80
C PRO A 76 12.58 -1.83 -2.56
N HIS A 77 11.76 -2.73 -1.99
CA HIS A 77 11.31 -3.96 -2.61
C HIS A 77 9.83 -4.22 -2.32
N LEU A 78 9.12 -4.67 -3.34
CA LEU A 78 7.78 -5.21 -3.25
C LEU A 78 7.80 -6.64 -3.80
N PHE A 79 7.17 -7.58 -3.08
CA PHE A 79 7.00 -8.97 -3.49
C PHE A 79 5.51 -9.32 -3.47
N HIS A 80 5.02 -9.96 -4.53
CA HIS A 80 3.67 -10.49 -4.56
C HIS A 80 3.69 -12.01 -4.50
N TYR A 81 2.80 -12.58 -3.68
CA TYR A 81 2.65 -14.02 -3.44
C TYR A 81 1.26 -14.48 -3.86
N PRO A 82 1.13 -15.19 -5.00
CA PRO A 82 -0.18 -15.48 -5.60
C PRO A 82 -1.04 -16.46 -4.79
N LEU A 83 -0.42 -17.32 -3.97
CA LEU A 83 -1.18 -18.31 -3.19
C LEU A 83 -2.07 -17.67 -2.12
N ASN A 84 -1.62 -16.57 -1.53
CA ASN A 84 -2.34 -15.86 -0.46
C ASN A 84 -2.88 -14.51 -0.94
N ASP A 85 -2.63 -14.15 -2.22
CA ASP A 85 -2.89 -12.81 -2.76
C ASP A 85 -2.29 -11.70 -1.87
N GLU A 86 -1.09 -11.96 -1.34
CA GLU A 86 -0.42 -11.08 -0.39
C GLU A 86 0.71 -10.31 -1.07
N THR A 87 0.76 -9.01 -0.83
CA THR A 87 1.86 -8.15 -1.28
C THR A 87 2.68 -7.70 -0.09
N LEU A 88 3.98 -8.05 -0.06
CA LEU A 88 4.92 -7.67 0.99
C LEU A 88 5.79 -6.49 0.56
N LEU A 89 6.02 -5.57 1.49
CA LEU A 89 6.81 -4.36 1.33
C LEU A 89 8.01 -4.37 2.29
N SER A 90 9.19 -4.04 1.77
CA SER A 90 10.41 -3.87 2.54
C SER A 90 10.61 -2.41 2.89
N ALA A 91 10.78 -2.08 4.17
CA ALA A 91 11.01 -0.72 4.65
C ALA A 91 10.08 0.32 3.99
N PRO A 92 8.75 0.13 4.05
CA PRO A 92 7.81 1.07 3.43
C PRO A 92 7.85 2.44 4.09
N GLU A 93 7.71 3.48 3.26
CA GLU A 93 7.45 4.86 3.64
C GLU A 93 6.12 5.29 3.02
N ILE A 94 5.16 5.69 3.85
CA ILE A 94 3.84 6.16 3.43
C ILE A 94 3.72 7.62 3.88
N LYS A 95 3.37 8.50 2.94
CA LYS A 95 3.02 9.90 3.25
C LYS A 95 1.56 10.12 2.93
N LEU A 96 0.80 10.58 3.91
CA LEU A 96 -0.59 10.96 3.76
C LEU A 96 -0.69 12.47 3.57
N TYR A 97 -1.54 12.88 2.66
CA TYR A 97 -1.69 14.27 2.27
C TYR A 97 -3.09 14.78 2.57
N GLU A 98 -3.16 16.06 2.88
CA GLU A 98 -4.38 16.82 2.96
C GLU A 98 -4.15 18.16 2.28
N ASN A 99 -5.07 18.55 1.35
CA ASN A 99 -4.93 19.77 0.54
C ASN A 99 -3.54 19.89 -0.13
N ASN A 100 -3.02 18.77 -0.67
CA ASN A 100 -1.69 18.64 -1.27
C ASN A 100 -0.50 18.87 -0.32
N ASN A 101 -0.73 19.02 0.97
CA ASN A 101 0.32 19.11 1.98
C ASN A 101 0.51 17.77 2.70
N SER A 102 1.77 17.33 2.87
CA SER A 102 2.07 16.13 3.66
C SER A 102 1.80 16.40 5.14
N GLN A 103 0.77 15.76 5.68
CA GLN A 103 0.38 15.86 7.08
C GLN A 103 1.05 14.80 7.95
N TRP A 104 1.08 13.56 7.44
CA TRP A 104 1.57 12.43 8.19
C TRP A 104 2.52 11.57 7.35
N LYS A 105 3.58 11.13 7.99
CA LYS A 105 4.55 10.19 7.43
C LYS A 105 4.63 8.96 8.32
N VAL A 106 4.45 7.78 7.73
CA VAL A 106 4.51 6.48 8.42
C VAL A 106 5.65 5.67 7.82
N MET A 107 6.52 5.14 8.65
CA MET A 107 7.63 4.26 8.26
C MET A 107 7.61 2.99 9.10
N ALA A 108 8.00 1.87 8.51
CA ALA A 108 8.16 0.60 9.20
C ALA A 108 9.28 -0.24 8.57
N LYS A 109 9.69 -1.32 9.21
CA LYS A 109 10.62 -2.29 8.60
C LYS A 109 9.93 -3.15 7.55
N ARG A 110 8.66 -3.47 7.74
CA ARG A 110 7.87 -4.35 6.87
C ARG A 110 6.45 -3.82 6.72
N GLY A 111 5.88 -4.08 5.55
CA GLY A 111 4.47 -3.86 5.31
C GLY A 111 3.87 -5.04 4.56
N SER A 112 2.56 -5.27 4.72
CA SER A 112 1.79 -6.15 3.85
C SER A 112 0.49 -5.49 3.44
N ILE A 113 0.08 -5.75 2.21
CA ILE A 113 -1.19 -5.34 1.64
C ILE A 113 -1.92 -6.62 1.29
N ALA A 114 -3.01 -6.92 2.00
CA ALA A 114 -3.84 -8.10 1.75
C ALA A 114 -5.04 -7.79 0.86
N SER A 115 -5.61 -6.60 0.97
CA SER A 115 -6.73 -6.16 0.12
C SER A 115 -6.89 -4.63 0.18
N GLY A 116 -7.12 -4.04 -1.00
CA GLY A 116 -7.63 -2.67 -1.14
C GLY A 116 -6.78 -1.59 -0.49
N ASP A 117 -7.29 -1.01 0.58
CA ASP A 117 -6.76 0.18 1.24
C ASP A 117 -6.20 -0.08 2.65
N GLU A 118 -6.13 -1.36 3.05
CA GLU A 118 -5.55 -1.77 4.32
C GLU A 118 -4.08 -2.15 4.17
N ILE A 119 -3.22 -1.46 4.91
CA ILE A 119 -1.79 -1.74 4.96
C ILE A 119 -1.43 -2.10 6.40
N THR A 120 -0.99 -3.33 6.61
CA THR A 120 -0.42 -3.76 7.89
C THR A 120 1.07 -3.44 7.90
N LEU A 121 1.51 -2.69 8.89
CA LEU A 121 2.91 -2.29 9.09
C LEU A 121 3.48 -2.96 10.34
N SER A 122 4.72 -3.42 10.30
CA SER A 122 5.36 -4.10 11.41
C SER A 122 6.87 -3.83 11.48
N GLY A 123 7.39 -3.90 12.71
CA GLY A 123 8.79 -3.67 13.01
C GLY A 123 9.16 -2.19 13.01
N ASP A 124 9.38 -1.64 14.21
CA ASP A 124 9.79 -0.26 14.46
C ASP A 124 8.93 0.76 13.69
N VAL A 125 7.61 0.67 13.85
CA VAL A 125 6.68 1.60 13.21
C VAL A 125 6.82 2.97 13.83
N ASN A 126 7.10 3.96 12.99
CA ASN A 126 7.21 5.37 13.36
C ASN A 126 6.21 6.18 12.55
N ILE A 127 5.37 6.94 13.23
CA ILE A 127 4.44 7.91 12.64
C ILE A 127 4.93 9.29 13.05
N THR A 128 5.11 10.18 12.09
CA THR A 128 5.47 11.57 12.33
C THR A 128 4.48 12.49 11.62
N GLY A 129 4.11 13.56 12.27
CA GLY A 129 3.20 14.56 11.74
C GLY A 129 3.14 15.77 12.65
N ASN A 130 2.19 16.65 12.38
CA ASN A 130 1.97 17.82 13.21
C ASN A 130 0.55 17.81 13.74
N THR A 131 0.36 18.39 14.93
CA THR A 131 -0.98 18.62 15.46
C THR A 131 -1.71 19.66 14.62
N SER A 132 -3.03 19.50 14.47
CA SER A 132 -3.85 20.45 13.71
C SER A 132 -4.02 21.80 14.43
N THR A 133 -3.89 21.83 15.77
CA THR A 133 -4.14 23.02 16.57
C THR A 133 -2.97 24.00 16.55
N ASP A 134 -1.76 23.48 16.80
CA ASP A 134 -0.58 24.33 17.02
C ASP A 134 0.54 24.06 16.02
N ASN A 135 0.27 23.19 15.02
CA ASN A 135 1.27 22.70 14.06
C ASN A 135 2.54 22.14 14.74
N GLU A 136 2.40 21.60 15.96
CA GLU A 136 3.51 21.06 16.73
C GLU A 136 3.83 19.63 16.30
N PRO A 137 5.13 19.28 16.22
CA PRO A 137 5.54 17.94 15.80
C PRO A 137 5.14 16.89 16.83
N VAL A 138 4.58 15.81 16.34
CA VAL A 138 4.25 14.61 17.11
C VAL A 138 4.93 13.41 16.48
N MET A 139 5.52 12.55 17.31
CA MET A 139 6.08 11.28 16.90
C MET A 139 5.42 10.14 17.68
N VAL A 140 4.92 9.14 16.98
CA VAL A 140 4.32 7.94 17.57
C VAL A 140 5.18 6.73 17.22
N LYS A 141 5.49 5.89 18.20
CA LYS A 141 6.24 4.64 18.02
C LYS A 141 5.42 3.46 18.49
N THR A 142 5.42 2.40 17.70
CA THR A 142 4.78 1.12 18.02
C THR A 142 5.45 -0.04 17.29
N LYS A 143 5.14 -1.28 17.66
CA LYS A 143 5.66 -2.48 16.99
C LYS A 143 4.89 -2.85 15.73
N ALA A 144 3.58 -2.60 15.72
CA ALA A 144 2.71 -2.89 14.60
C ALA A 144 1.60 -1.85 14.49
N LEU A 145 1.13 -1.63 13.26
CA LEU A 145 0.08 -0.66 12.95
C LEU A 145 -0.74 -1.17 11.75
N MET A 146 -2.03 -1.05 11.81
CA MET A 146 -2.92 -1.17 10.67
C MET A 146 -3.31 0.23 10.20
N LEU A 147 -3.06 0.53 8.93
CA LEU A 147 -3.34 1.80 8.29
C LEU A 147 -4.43 1.63 7.26
N TYR A 148 -5.53 2.37 7.40
CA TYR A 148 -6.65 2.47 6.47
C TYR A 148 -6.47 3.74 5.63
N THR A 149 -5.94 3.59 4.42
CA THR A 149 -5.54 4.73 3.59
C THR A 149 -6.72 5.53 3.05
N ASN A 150 -7.88 4.88 2.85
CA ASN A 150 -9.11 5.55 2.41
C ASN A 150 -9.68 6.46 3.50
N ASP A 151 -9.73 5.95 4.71
CA ASP A 151 -10.31 6.65 5.86
C ASP A 151 -9.30 7.55 6.58
N LYS A 152 -8.02 7.48 6.20
CA LYS A 152 -6.90 8.12 6.89
C LYS A 152 -6.91 7.81 8.40
N ARG A 153 -7.22 6.56 8.76
CA ARG A 153 -7.23 6.05 10.13
C ARG A 153 -6.08 5.08 10.35
N ALA A 154 -5.61 5.02 11.59
CA ALA A 154 -4.60 4.05 12.00
C ALA A 154 -4.97 3.41 13.34
N GLU A 155 -4.70 2.10 13.46
CA GLU A 155 -4.98 1.33 14.66
C GLU A 155 -3.77 0.47 15.04
N SER A 156 -3.51 0.36 16.33
CA SER A 156 -2.52 -0.55 16.89
C SER A 156 -3.11 -1.27 18.12
N LYS A 157 -2.77 -2.54 18.29
CA LYS A 157 -3.05 -3.31 19.51
C LYS A 157 -1.83 -3.38 20.44
N GLU A 158 -0.69 -2.93 19.96
CA GLU A 158 0.60 -2.98 20.63
C GLU A 158 0.79 -1.85 21.64
N ARG A 159 1.89 -1.91 22.41
CA ARG A 159 2.34 -0.75 23.19
C ARG A 159 2.69 0.40 22.26
N VAL A 160 2.20 1.58 22.60
CA VAL A 160 2.39 2.82 21.84
C VAL A 160 3.06 3.86 22.73
N ILE A 161 4.00 4.61 22.16
CA ILE A 161 4.64 5.75 22.81
C ILE A 161 4.46 6.96 21.91
N ILE A 162 3.89 8.02 22.45
CA ILE A 162 3.67 9.30 21.79
C ILE A 162 4.61 10.32 22.39
N TYR A 163 5.42 10.96 21.56
CA TYR A 163 6.31 12.06 21.92
C TYR A 163 5.73 13.36 21.37
N SER A 164 5.64 14.36 22.21
CA SER A 164 5.23 15.71 21.85
C SER A 164 6.14 16.71 22.57
N LYS A 165 6.00 18.00 22.28
CA LYS A 165 6.70 19.07 22.98
C LYS A 165 6.34 19.15 24.47
N GLN A 166 5.11 18.76 24.81
CA GLN A 166 4.60 18.81 26.19
C GLN A 166 5.08 17.61 27.03
N GLY A 167 5.63 16.57 26.41
CA GLY A 167 6.10 15.39 27.11
C GLY A 167 5.87 14.09 26.34
N GLN A 168 5.81 13.01 27.09
CA GLN A 168 5.62 11.66 26.56
C GLN A 168 4.36 11.03 27.14
N LEU A 169 3.57 10.38 26.29
CA LEU A 169 2.47 9.49 26.67
C LEU A 169 2.79 8.08 26.22
N SER A 170 2.45 7.09 27.02
CA SER A 170 2.51 5.69 26.60
C SER A 170 1.24 4.95 27.00
N GLY A 171 0.91 3.89 26.29
CA GLY A 171 -0.25 3.07 26.56
C GLY A 171 -0.28 1.82 25.69
N THR A 172 -1.30 1.01 25.84
CA THR A 172 -1.54 -0.18 25.02
C THR A 172 -2.79 0.05 24.17
N GLY A 173 -2.64 -0.15 22.87
CA GLY A 173 -3.68 0.11 21.87
C GLY A 173 -3.76 1.58 21.49
N LEU A 174 -3.90 1.84 20.19
CA LEU A 174 -4.05 3.17 19.58
C LEU A 174 -5.22 3.13 18.60
N LYS A 175 -6.02 4.18 18.61
CA LYS A 175 -6.88 4.59 17.50
C LYS A 175 -6.54 6.02 17.13
N ALA A 176 -6.19 6.25 15.88
CA ALA A 176 -5.85 7.57 15.37
C ALA A 176 -6.72 7.89 14.15
N ASP A 177 -7.26 9.09 14.14
CA ASP A 177 -7.90 9.72 13.00
C ASP A 177 -6.98 10.85 12.52
N MET A 178 -6.42 10.68 11.33
CA MET A 178 -5.42 11.59 10.79
C MET A 178 -6.05 12.82 10.11
N ILE A 179 -7.35 12.82 9.85
CA ILE A 179 -8.09 13.98 9.33
C ILE A 179 -8.29 14.97 10.47
N SER A 180 -8.87 14.50 11.58
CA SER A 180 -9.10 15.33 12.76
C SER A 180 -7.86 15.51 13.64
N SER A 181 -6.75 14.85 13.30
CA SER A 181 -5.52 14.77 14.11
C SER A 181 -5.77 14.34 15.55
N THR A 182 -6.73 13.45 15.76
CA THR A 182 -7.05 12.92 17.08
C THR A 182 -6.43 11.55 17.29
N MET A 183 -5.91 11.30 18.50
CA MET A 183 -5.33 10.03 18.89
C MET A 183 -5.86 9.62 20.26
N SER A 184 -6.25 8.34 20.39
CA SER A 184 -6.74 7.76 21.64
C SER A 184 -5.92 6.53 22.00
N LEU A 185 -5.32 6.52 23.18
CA LEU A 185 -4.73 5.33 23.79
C LEU A 185 -5.82 4.56 24.54
N LEU A 186 -5.87 3.24 24.38
CA LEU A 186 -7.02 2.43 24.80
C LEU A 186 -6.90 1.94 26.24
N SER A 187 -5.67 1.66 26.72
CA SER A 187 -5.45 1.16 28.07
C SER A 187 -4.03 1.41 28.58
N GLN A 188 -3.81 1.22 29.87
CA GLN A 188 -2.51 1.34 30.54
C GLN A 188 -1.80 2.66 30.19
N VAL A 189 -2.56 3.76 30.27
CA VAL A 189 -2.04 5.09 29.89
C VAL A 189 -1.20 5.65 31.01
N GLU A 190 0.05 5.98 30.68
CA GLU A 190 1.03 6.63 31.54
C GLU A 190 1.56 7.88 30.82
N GLY A 191 1.78 8.96 31.56
CA GLY A 191 2.27 10.20 31.00
C GLY A 191 3.36 10.83 31.84
N SER A 192 4.34 11.46 31.18
CA SER A 192 5.31 12.34 31.81
C SER A 192 5.25 13.70 31.12
N HIS A 193 5.18 14.77 31.93
CA HIS A 193 5.15 16.13 31.44
C HIS A 193 6.54 16.77 31.65
N THR A 194 7.05 17.43 30.62
CA THR A 194 8.27 18.20 30.69
C THR A 194 7.93 19.61 31.17
N GLN A 195 8.20 19.91 32.45
CA GLN A 195 8.01 21.25 32.97
C GLN A 195 9.11 22.15 32.38
N ARG A 196 8.72 23.12 31.58
CA ARG A 196 9.63 24.17 31.12
C ARG A 196 9.90 25.09 32.32
N ASN A 197 11.09 25.04 32.88
CA ASN A 197 11.56 26.10 33.77
C ASN A 197 11.83 27.35 32.92
N ASP A 198 10.82 28.16 32.70
CA ASP A 198 11.02 29.54 32.31
C ASP A 198 11.51 30.26 33.58
N GLN A 199 12.83 30.21 33.80
CA GLN A 199 13.46 31.15 34.74
C GLN A 199 13.54 32.52 34.05
N PRO A 200 13.15 33.59 34.77
CA PRO A 200 13.18 34.96 34.26
C PRO A 200 14.59 35.47 34.00
#